data_9a9c748b1241317fee051bb8906b5fcd
#
_entry.id   9a9c748b1241317fee051bb8906b5fcd
#
_cell.length_a   1.000
_cell.length_b   1.000
_cell.length_c   1.000
_cell.angle_alpha   90.00
_cell.angle_beta   90.00
_cell.angle_gamma   90.00
#
_symmetry.space_group_name_H-M   'P 1'
#
loop_
_entity.id
_entity.type
_entity.pdbx_description
1 polymer ?
#
loop_
_entity_poly.entity_id
_entity_poly.type
_entity_poly.pdbx_seq_one_letter_code
_entity_poly.pdbx_strand_id
1 'polypeptide(L)'
;ELLNALGLRAQSGIRNTENLLTTQGLADELKITKRVYRLKKQPATIVEDVRDALRETKWSHVLMDMVKLSQQKPEAQRKIAELLITEKCSTFKRAFVEGNIEIYRRTKDYKIDFDMKQRFGIPSSIMRFTKANIKLQQICDLVSKDEELNWTKRESLHFGESQIPVYQMAADHAEFLINYYTPEGGTILDCFMGRATNGFAAIEHGRKFIGYDVYKKNVDRTKEVMAEYYPEGNYQLFHSDGIELEEFKNEKEILDAVVTDPPYVLKAEKYTTDERDLSSLNHENYMSKIKTNFQNLSRLIKTSSFEKKIFYPIIFKVGTGRKGKQGIIDMDYLFQQVGKECALITWDKVYNHLHSPWGAVNWERNYINGYVQKNYEVNLVFVKF
;
A
#
# COMPACT_ATOMS: atom_id res chain seq x y z
N GLU A 1 -7.55 -17.07 40.63
CA GLU A 1 -7.01 -17.82 41.77
C GLU A 1 -7.37 -17.15 43.12
N LEU A 2 -7.07 -15.86 43.31
CA LEU A 2 -7.38 -15.14 44.57
C LEU A 2 -8.90 -15.14 44.86
N LEU A 3 -9.75 -14.98 43.82
CA LEU A 3 -11.22 -15.02 43.98
C LEU A 3 -11.74 -16.43 44.23
N ASN A 4 -11.09 -17.47 43.72
CA ASN A 4 -11.43 -18.86 43.99
C ASN A 4 -10.94 -19.26 45.41
N ALA A 5 -9.77 -18.79 45.81
CA ALA A 5 -9.24 -19.01 47.17
C ALA A 5 -10.08 -18.32 48.26
N LEU A 6 -10.75 -17.22 47.92
CA LEU A 6 -11.66 -16.49 48.82
C LEU A 6 -13.10 -16.96 48.72
N GLY A 7 -13.43 -17.97 47.92
CA GLY A 7 -14.81 -18.45 47.73
C GLY A 7 -15.75 -17.45 47.09
N LEU A 8 -15.24 -16.37 46.52
CA LEU A 8 -16.03 -15.25 46.04
C LEU A 8 -16.25 -15.35 44.52
N ARG A 9 -17.42 -15.78 44.06
CA ARG A 9 -17.86 -15.75 42.66
C ARG A 9 -18.79 -14.58 42.43
N ALA A 10 -18.41 -13.64 41.59
CA ALA A 10 -19.33 -12.64 41.06
C ALA A 10 -20.13 -13.24 39.90
N GLN A 11 -21.40 -13.56 40.11
CA GLN A 11 -22.32 -13.92 39.02
C GLN A 11 -22.97 -12.67 38.44
N SER A 12 -22.91 -12.50 37.12
CA SER A 12 -23.68 -11.50 36.41
C SER A 12 -25.06 -12.09 36.09
N GLY A 13 -26.12 -11.48 36.60
CA GLY A 13 -27.47 -11.69 36.08
C GLY A 13 -28.46 -12.48 36.93
N ILE A 14 -28.20 -12.83 38.21
CA ILE A 14 -29.22 -13.44 39.07
C ILE A 14 -29.50 -12.54 40.27
N ARG A 15 -30.74 -12.09 40.37
CA ARG A 15 -31.31 -11.39 41.54
C ARG A 15 -31.67 -12.42 42.62
N ASN A 16 -30.71 -12.82 43.44
CA ASN A 16 -31.03 -13.35 44.77
C ASN A 16 -29.86 -13.01 45.71
N THR A 17 -30.19 -12.31 46.77
CA THR A 17 -29.47 -11.22 47.33
C THR A 17 -28.97 -11.48 48.74
N GLU A 18 -28.50 -12.60 49.13
CA GLU A 18 -28.09 -12.69 50.52
C GLU A 18 -26.57 -12.83 50.77
N ASN A 19 -25.71 -13.04 49.70
CA ASN A 19 -24.27 -13.09 49.93
C ASN A 19 -23.42 -12.74 48.65
N LEU A 20 -23.92 -11.83 47.80
CA LEU A 20 -23.16 -11.40 46.61
C LEU A 20 -22.52 -10.03 46.83
N LEU A 21 -21.23 -10.03 47.04
CA LEU A 21 -20.48 -8.78 46.99
C LEU A 21 -20.59 -8.10 45.63
N THR A 22 -20.99 -6.85 45.60
CA THR A 22 -20.99 -6.03 44.38
C THR A 22 -19.55 -5.84 43.88
N THR A 23 -19.38 -5.46 42.62
CA THR A 23 -18.05 -5.09 42.08
C THR A 23 -17.37 -4.03 42.94
N GLN A 24 -18.12 -3.13 43.58
CA GLN A 24 -17.59 -2.14 44.50
C GLN A 24 -17.20 -2.80 45.82
N GLY A 25 -18.04 -3.61 46.41
CA GLY A 25 -17.72 -4.32 47.67
C GLY A 25 -16.48 -5.21 47.55
N LEU A 26 -16.31 -5.94 46.42
CA LEU A 26 -15.09 -6.71 46.19
C LEU A 26 -13.85 -5.83 46.00
N ALA A 27 -13.99 -4.67 45.38
CA ALA A 27 -12.87 -3.74 45.26
C ALA A 27 -12.46 -3.14 46.60
N ASP A 28 -13.45 -2.82 47.45
CA ASP A 28 -13.24 -2.27 48.81
C ASP A 28 -12.60 -3.31 49.73
N GLU A 29 -13.06 -4.56 49.66
CA GLU A 29 -12.49 -5.67 50.43
C GLU A 29 -11.02 -5.96 50.02
N LEU A 30 -10.71 -5.87 48.73
CA LEU A 30 -9.34 -6.01 48.22
C LEU A 30 -8.50 -4.72 48.38
N LYS A 31 -9.06 -3.67 48.96
CA LYS A 31 -8.42 -2.35 49.13
C LYS A 31 -7.87 -1.76 47.81
N ILE A 32 -8.62 -1.92 46.72
CA ILE A 32 -8.27 -1.40 45.43
C ILE A 32 -9.44 -0.62 44.84
N THR A 33 -9.17 0.27 43.87
CA THR A 33 -10.26 1.00 43.20
C THR A 33 -11.07 0.08 42.30
N LYS A 34 -12.37 0.39 42.13
CA LYS A 34 -13.26 -0.32 41.18
C LYS A 34 -12.67 -0.42 39.77
N ARG A 35 -11.94 0.61 39.34
CA ARG A 35 -11.22 0.61 38.05
C ARG A 35 -10.13 -0.46 38.03
N VAL A 36 -9.29 -0.53 39.05
CA VAL A 36 -8.20 -1.51 39.18
C VAL A 36 -8.75 -2.93 39.28
N TYR A 37 -9.84 -3.12 40.04
CA TYR A 37 -10.52 -4.42 40.13
C TYR A 37 -11.00 -4.90 38.75
N ARG A 38 -11.67 -4.02 38.00
CA ARG A 38 -12.14 -4.35 36.63
C ARG A 38 -10.97 -4.71 35.70
N LEU A 39 -9.87 -3.95 35.72
CA LEU A 39 -8.71 -4.25 34.92
C LEU A 39 -8.06 -5.59 35.28
N LYS A 40 -7.95 -5.92 36.58
CA LYS A 40 -7.41 -7.20 37.04
C LYS A 40 -8.29 -8.40 36.72
N LYS A 41 -9.61 -8.19 36.59
CA LYS A 41 -10.56 -9.24 36.22
C LYS A 41 -10.52 -9.58 34.72
N GLN A 42 -10.22 -8.63 33.85
CA GLN A 42 -10.23 -8.82 32.40
C GLN A 42 -9.33 -9.97 31.90
N PRO A 43 -8.09 -10.17 32.40
CA PRO A 43 -7.27 -11.31 31.98
C PRO A 43 -7.89 -12.69 32.22
N ALA A 44 -8.90 -12.80 33.08
CA ALA A 44 -9.65 -14.04 33.30
C ALA A 44 -10.48 -14.47 32.06
N THR A 45 -10.69 -13.59 31.08
CA THR A 45 -11.36 -13.90 29.81
C THR A 45 -10.40 -14.40 28.73
N ILE A 46 -9.10 -14.47 29.01
CA ILE A 46 -8.14 -15.14 28.14
C ILE A 46 -8.48 -16.63 28.16
N VAL A 47 -8.50 -17.26 26.99
CA VAL A 47 -8.76 -18.70 26.89
C VAL A 47 -7.76 -19.51 27.71
N GLU A 48 -8.22 -20.60 28.29
CA GLU A 48 -7.48 -21.31 29.35
C GLU A 48 -6.12 -21.82 28.90
N ASP A 49 -6.08 -22.42 27.71
CA ASP A 49 -4.85 -22.91 27.09
C ASP A 49 -3.79 -21.83 26.88
N VAL A 50 -4.22 -20.60 26.48
CA VAL A 50 -3.33 -19.46 26.31
C VAL A 50 -2.85 -18.92 27.65
N ARG A 51 -3.74 -18.84 28.64
CA ARG A 51 -3.38 -18.39 29.98
C ARG A 51 -2.37 -19.31 30.62
N ASP A 52 -2.56 -20.61 30.48
CA ASP A 52 -1.65 -21.61 31.06
C ASP A 52 -0.30 -21.61 30.33
N ALA A 53 -0.30 -21.50 29.00
CA ALA A 53 0.93 -21.40 28.21
C ALA A 53 1.76 -20.14 28.52
N LEU A 54 1.12 -19.02 28.90
CA LEU A 54 1.81 -17.78 29.23
C LEU A 54 2.21 -17.68 30.72
N ARG A 55 1.67 -18.55 31.60
CA ARG A 55 1.83 -18.46 33.06
C ARG A 55 3.29 -18.37 33.53
N GLU A 56 4.14 -19.22 32.97
CA GLU A 56 5.55 -19.32 33.32
C GLU A 56 6.47 -18.40 32.49
N THR A 57 5.88 -17.52 31.71
CA THR A 57 6.63 -16.59 30.87
C THR A 57 6.69 -15.20 31.48
N LYS A 58 7.67 -14.40 31.07
CA LYS A 58 7.78 -12.98 31.44
C LYS A 58 6.54 -12.16 31.09
N TRP A 59 5.70 -12.63 30.17
CA TRP A 59 4.54 -11.92 29.68
C TRP A 59 3.35 -11.96 30.63
N SER A 60 3.26 -12.94 31.51
CA SER A 60 2.16 -13.07 32.49
C SER A 60 2.10 -11.90 33.49
N HIS A 61 3.18 -11.16 33.68
CA HIS A 61 3.28 -10.08 34.64
C HIS A 61 2.90 -8.70 34.09
N VAL A 62 2.68 -8.56 32.78
CA VAL A 62 2.37 -7.27 32.15
C VAL A 62 0.85 -7.11 32.05
N LEU A 63 0.22 -6.60 33.09
CA LEU A 63 -1.24 -6.51 33.22
C LEU A 63 -1.91 -5.85 32.01
N MET A 64 -1.40 -4.74 31.50
CA MET A 64 -2.02 -4.03 30.39
C MET A 64 -1.98 -4.82 29.07
N ASP A 65 -0.94 -5.59 28.87
CA ASP A 65 -0.80 -6.45 27.69
C ASP A 65 -1.73 -7.65 27.80
N MET A 66 -1.89 -8.24 28.99
CA MET A 66 -2.85 -9.30 29.26
C MET A 66 -4.30 -8.79 29.10
N VAL A 67 -4.59 -7.56 29.49
CA VAL A 67 -5.90 -6.92 29.25
C VAL A 67 -6.15 -6.76 27.75
N LYS A 68 -5.18 -6.32 26.96
CA LYS A 68 -5.31 -6.22 25.48
C LYS A 68 -5.51 -7.61 24.85
N LEU A 69 -4.78 -8.62 25.33
CA LEU A 69 -4.92 -10.00 24.87
C LEU A 69 -6.34 -10.52 25.11
N SER A 70 -6.88 -10.28 26.30
CA SER A 70 -8.24 -10.72 26.68
C SER A 70 -9.36 -10.13 25.82
N GLN A 71 -9.11 -9.02 25.13
CA GLN A 71 -10.05 -8.36 24.24
C GLN A 71 -10.05 -8.95 22.82
N GLN A 72 -9.10 -9.85 22.53
CA GLN A 72 -9.00 -10.49 21.23
C GLN A 72 -9.89 -11.73 21.12
N LYS A 73 -10.22 -12.13 19.89
CA LYS A 73 -10.87 -13.41 19.65
C LYS A 73 -9.96 -14.58 20.09
N PRO A 74 -10.52 -15.72 20.48
CA PRO A 74 -9.73 -16.87 20.96
C PRO A 74 -8.60 -17.29 20.03
N GLU A 75 -8.83 -17.27 18.73
CA GLU A 75 -7.82 -17.61 17.72
C GLU A 75 -6.65 -16.63 17.72
N ALA A 76 -6.95 -15.32 17.83
CA ALA A 76 -5.92 -14.28 17.92
C ALA A 76 -5.13 -14.39 19.23
N GLN A 77 -5.80 -14.72 20.34
CA GLN A 77 -5.12 -14.95 21.61
C GLN A 77 -4.09 -16.08 21.49
N ARG A 78 -4.47 -17.21 20.86
CA ARG A 78 -3.56 -18.36 20.66
C ARG A 78 -2.38 -18.00 19.77
N LYS A 79 -2.63 -17.29 18.67
CA LYS A 79 -1.56 -16.92 17.74
C LYS A 79 -0.57 -15.93 18.36
N ILE A 80 -1.07 -14.94 19.07
CA ILE A 80 -0.23 -13.98 19.80
C ILE A 80 0.63 -14.69 20.82
N ALA A 81 0.04 -15.61 21.60
CA ALA A 81 0.78 -16.40 22.59
C ALA A 81 1.86 -17.29 21.94
N GLU A 82 1.54 -17.97 20.83
CA GLU A 82 2.51 -18.76 20.07
C GLU A 82 3.73 -17.93 19.66
N LEU A 83 3.51 -16.75 19.09
CA LEU A 83 4.58 -15.85 18.64
C LEU A 83 5.48 -15.36 19.78
N LEU A 84 4.91 -15.20 20.98
CA LEU A 84 5.66 -14.80 22.19
C LEU A 84 6.46 -15.96 22.78
N ILE A 85 5.85 -17.15 22.87
CA ILE A 85 6.47 -18.34 23.48
C ILE A 85 7.58 -18.88 22.58
N THR A 86 7.38 -18.87 21.27
CA THR A 86 8.39 -19.33 20.31
C THR A 86 9.48 -18.28 20.03
N GLU A 87 9.45 -17.16 20.75
CA GLU A 87 10.39 -16.03 20.59
C GLU A 87 10.47 -15.45 19.15
N LYS A 88 9.51 -15.78 18.28
CA LYS A 88 9.37 -15.14 16.96
C LYS A 88 9.13 -13.64 17.09
N CYS A 89 8.56 -13.22 18.21
CA CYS A 89 8.37 -11.81 18.55
C CYS A 89 9.03 -11.48 19.89
N SER A 90 9.93 -10.52 19.89
CA SER A 90 10.63 -10.06 21.10
C SER A 90 9.81 -9.11 21.98
N THR A 91 8.67 -8.61 21.50
CA THR A 91 7.79 -7.70 22.23
C THR A 91 6.32 -8.10 22.09
N PHE A 92 5.53 -7.85 23.15
CA PHE A 92 4.07 -8.08 23.12
C PHE A 92 3.40 -7.26 22.01
N LYS A 93 3.82 -6.01 21.83
CA LYS A 93 3.29 -5.14 20.77
C LYS A 93 3.49 -5.73 19.38
N ARG A 94 4.64 -6.33 19.12
CA ARG A 94 4.94 -6.99 17.84
C ARG A 94 4.10 -8.25 17.67
N ALA A 95 4.05 -9.13 18.68
CA ALA A 95 3.23 -10.33 18.63
C ALA A 95 1.73 -10.02 18.44
N PHE A 96 1.26 -8.95 19.07
CA PHE A 96 -0.13 -8.49 18.95
C PHE A 96 -0.46 -8.06 17.52
N VAL A 97 0.44 -7.33 16.86
CA VAL A 97 0.26 -6.92 15.46
C VAL A 97 0.34 -8.13 14.54
N GLU A 98 1.37 -8.96 14.66
CA GLU A 98 1.58 -10.13 13.81
C GLU A 98 0.46 -11.16 13.95
N GLY A 99 0.07 -11.49 15.18
CA GLY A 99 -0.99 -12.47 15.42
C GLY A 99 -2.34 -12.00 14.89
N ASN A 100 -2.68 -10.72 14.99
CA ASN A 100 -3.89 -10.18 14.39
C ASN A 100 -3.82 -10.15 12.86
N ILE A 101 -2.67 -9.84 12.29
CA ILE A 101 -2.49 -9.85 10.83
C ILE A 101 -2.67 -11.24 10.26
N GLU A 102 -2.08 -12.26 10.87
CA GLU A 102 -2.25 -13.64 10.40
C GLU A 102 -3.72 -14.11 10.40
N ILE A 103 -4.50 -13.64 11.35
CA ILE A 103 -5.92 -14.03 11.49
C ILE A 103 -6.85 -13.16 10.65
N TYR A 104 -6.53 -11.87 10.53
CA TYR A 104 -7.35 -10.90 9.79
C TYR A 104 -6.71 -10.52 8.45
N ARG A 105 -5.96 -11.41 7.82
CA ARG A 105 -5.35 -11.20 6.52
C ARG A 105 -6.35 -10.69 5.50
N ARG A 106 -5.90 -9.78 4.64
CA ARG A 106 -6.64 -9.34 3.46
C ARG A 106 -6.79 -10.46 2.44
N THR A 107 -5.77 -11.34 2.34
CA THR A 107 -5.81 -12.60 1.58
C THR A 107 -5.03 -13.66 2.36
N LYS A 108 -5.21 -14.95 2.04
CA LYS A 108 -4.46 -16.06 2.67
C LYS A 108 -2.95 -15.90 2.57
N ASP A 109 -2.48 -15.19 1.53
CA ASP A 109 -1.06 -15.09 1.17
C ASP A 109 -0.48 -13.71 1.46
N TYR A 110 -1.27 -12.81 2.07
CA TYR A 110 -0.81 -11.46 2.40
C TYR A 110 0.04 -11.47 3.66
N LYS A 111 1.36 -11.51 3.49
CA LYS A 111 2.30 -11.31 4.59
C LYS A 111 2.68 -9.84 4.68
N ILE A 112 2.48 -9.22 5.84
CA ILE A 112 3.16 -7.96 6.10
C ILE A 112 4.62 -8.30 6.36
N ASP A 113 5.47 -7.83 5.46
CA ASP A 113 6.90 -7.86 5.64
C ASP A 113 7.28 -6.87 6.75
N PHE A 114 7.69 -7.41 7.91
CA PHE A 114 8.15 -6.59 9.03
C PHE A 114 9.47 -5.89 8.73
N ASP A 115 10.25 -6.39 7.78
CA ASP A 115 11.46 -5.72 7.32
C ASP A 115 11.08 -4.45 6.57
N MET A 116 9.93 -4.39 5.90
CA MET A 116 9.38 -3.15 5.38
C MET A 116 9.16 -2.08 6.44
N LYS A 117 8.68 -2.46 7.64
CA LYS A 117 8.51 -1.51 8.73
C LYS A 117 9.85 -0.95 9.22
N GLN A 118 10.90 -1.76 9.26
CA GLN A 118 12.24 -1.29 9.60
C GLN A 118 12.80 -0.39 8.49
N ARG A 119 12.46 -0.68 7.24
CA ARG A 119 12.96 0.02 6.07
C ARG A 119 12.19 1.31 5.77
N PHE A 120 10.87 1.29 5.82
CA PHE A 120 10.00 2.42 5.45
C PHE A 120 9.37 3.12 6.67
N GLY A 121 9.51 2.58 7.86
CA GLY A 121 8.84 3.04 9.07
C GLY A 121 7.38 2.57 9.15
N ILE A 122 6.59 3.23 9.97
CA ILE A 122 5.16 2.97 10.07
C ILE A 122 4.48 3.64 8.87
N PRO A 123 3.78 2.89 7.99
CA PRO A 123 3.06 3.49 6.89
C PRO A 123 2.09 4.56 7.38
N SER A 124 2.12 5.70 6.74
CA SER A 124 1.26 6.84 7.02
C SER A 124 0.74 7.43 5.70
N SER A 125 -0.23 8.32 5.77
CA SER A 125 -0.74 9.00 4.59
C SER A 125 0.28 9.91 3.90
N ILE A 126 1.42 10.19 4.56
CA ILE A 126 2.54 10.93 3.99
C ILE A 126 3.78 10.05 4.13
N MET A 127 4.33 9.63 2.99
CA MET A 127 5.51 8.79 2.92
C MET A 127 6.68 9.54 2.28
N ARG A 128 7.87 9.17 2.67
CA ARG A 128 9.11 9.65 2.05
C ARG A 128 9.98 8.43 1.71
N PHE A 129 10.23 8.24 0.45
CA PHE A 129 11.09 7.18 -0.04
C PHE A 129 12.52 7.74 -0.17
N THR A 130 13.39 7.37 0.75
CA THR A 130 14.77 7.90 0.84
C THR A 130 15.83 6.82 0.87
N LYS A 131 15.41 5.56 0.99
CA LYS A 131 16.29 4.39 1.05
C LYS A 131 16.01 3.54 -0.19
N ALA A 132 16.76 3.76 -1.24
CA ALA A 132 16.65 2.95 -2.43
C ALA A 132 17.07 1.50 -2.14
N ASN A 133 16.31 0.55 -2.64
CA ASN A 133 16.81 -0.78 -2.88
C ASN A 133 17.86 -0.67 -3.98
N ILE A 134 19.13 -0.61 -3.58
CA ILE A 134 20.25 -0.34 -4.49
C ILE A 134 20.28 -1.35 -5.64
N LYS A 135 20.07 -2.63 -5.36
CA LYS A 135 20.05 -3.69 -6.37
C LYS A 135 18.90 -3.50 -7.36
N LEU A 136 17.68 -3.31 -6.86
CA LEU A 136 16.50 -3.12 -7.69
C LEU A 136 16.60 -1.83 -8.51
N GLN A 137 17.07 -0.73 -7.91
CA GLN A 137 17.29 0.52 -8.61
C GLN A 137 18.31 0.36 -9.74
N GLN A 138 19.43 -0.34 -9.50
CA GLN A 138 20.44 -0.62 -10.53
C GLN A 138 19.85 -1.40 -11.71
N ILE A 139 19.00 -2.40 -11.45
CA ILE A 139 18.32 -3.16 -12.51
C ILE A 139 17.37 -2.26 -13.30
N CYS A 140 16.57 -1.45 -12.61
CA CYS A 140 15.68 -0.48 -13.27
C CYS A 140 16.46 0.53 -14.13
N ASP A 141 17.63 0.95 -13.67
CA ASP A 141 18.50 1.88 -14.39
C ASP A 141 19.11 1.29 -15.67
N LEU A 142 19.20 -0.05 -15.77
CA LEU A 142 19.68 -0.71 -17.00
C LEU A 142 18.76 -0.47 -18.19
N VAL A 143 17.43 -0.39 -17.96
CA VAL A 143 16.47 -0.03 -19.00
C VAL A 143 16.75 1.38 -19.55
N SER A 144 17.24 2.26 -18.69
CA SER A 144 17.52 3.67 -19.02
C SER A 144 18.89 3.91 -19.66
N LYS A 145 19.77 2.92 -19.66
CA LYS A 145 21.13 3.06 -20.22
C LYS A 145 21.18 3.04 -21.75
N ASP A 146 20.09 2.66 -22.40
CA ASP A 146 19.98 2.79 -23.84
C ASP A 146 20.04 4.28 -24.21
N GLU A 147 20.95 4.65 -25.13
CA GLU A 147 21.13 6.05 -25.55
C GLU A 147 19.86 6.66 -26.15
N GLU A 148 19.02 5.85 -26.78
CA GLU A 148 17.76 6.29 -27.38
C GLU A 148 16.64 6.43 -26.35
N LEU A 149 16.72 5.70 -25.22
CA LEU A 149 15.86 5.84 -24.05
C LEU A 149 16.43 6.81 -23.03
N ASN A 150 17.61 7.38 -23.30
CA ASN A 150 18.23 8.37 -22.43
C ASN A 150 17.56 9.73 -22.62
N TRP A 151 16.51 9.94 -21.89
CA TRP A 151 15.72 11.18 -21.89
C TRP A 151 16.54 12.41 -21.52
N THR A 152 17.63 12.27 -20.77
CA THR A 152 18.51 13.39 -20.42
C THR A 152 19.13 14.06 -21.64
N LYS A 153 19.44 13.31 -22.68
CA LYS A 153 19.88 13.88 -23.96
C LYS A 153 18.75 14.56 -24.74
N ARG A 154 17.53 14.03 -24.67
CA ARG A 154 16.35 14.60 -25.33
C ARG A 154 15.91 15.91 -24.67
N GLU A 155 15.90 15.95 -23.35
CA GLU A 155 15.50 17.12 -22.57
C GLU A 155 16.51 18.27 -22.64
N SER A 156 17.81 17.97 -22.78
CA SER A 156 18.81 19.00 -23.00
C SER A 156 18.60 19.80 -24.29
N LEU A 157 17.92 19.23 -25.27
CA LEU A 157 17.54 19.92 -26.51
C LEU A 157 16.37 20.90 -26.33
N HIS A 158 15.53 20.73 -25.32
CA HIS A 158 14.32 21.53 -25.11
C HIS A 158 14.42 22.55 -23.96
N PHE A 159 15.28 22.31 -22.96
CA PHE A 159 15.40 23.14 -21.76
C PHE A 159 16.77 23.81 -21.59
N GLY A 160 17.63 23.78 -22.61
CA GLY A 160 19.00 24.23 -22.49
C GLY A 160 19.84 23.24 -21.69
N GLU A 161 21.10 23.58 -21.39
CA GLU A 161 22.09 22.67 -20.82
C GLU A 161 21.81 22.13 -19.41
N SER A 162 20.61 22.34 -18.86
CA SER A 162 20.23 21.75 -17.58
C SER A 162 19.85 20.29 -17.78
N GLN A 163 20.69 19.39 -17.31
CA GLN A 163 20.40 17.95 -17.23
C GLN A 163 19.26 17.71 -16.25
N ILE A 164 18.05 17.57 -16.77
CA ILE A 164 16.86 17.24 -15.97
C ILE A 164 16.74 15.72 -15.95
N PRO A 165 16.87 15.05 -14.79
CA PRO A 165 16.59 13.63 -14.72
C PRO A 165 15.11 13.40 -15.02
N VAL A 166 14.82 12.54 -15.97
CA VAL A 166 13.44 12.05 -16.18
C VAL A 166 12.98 11.36 -14.92
N TYR A 167 11.80 11.71 -14.46
CA TYR A 167 11.21 11.12 -13.29
C TYR A 167 10.88 9.66 -13.54
N GLN A 168 11.80 8.80 -13.20
CA GLN A 168 11.53 7.39 -13.00
C GLN A 168 11.02 7.23 -11.57
N MET A 169 9.97 6.42 -11.37
CA MET A 169 9.56 6.03 -10.03
C MET A 169 10.76 5.42 -9.31
N ALA A 170 11.01 5.85 -8.07
CA ALA A 170 12.06 5.26 -7.25
C ALA A 170 11.72 3.79 -6.97
N ALA A 171 12.73 2.91 -7.02
CA ALA A 171 12.53 1.48 -6.83
C ALA A 171 11.90 1.14 -5.47
N ASP A 172 12.29 1.85 -4.40
CA ASP A 172 11.73 1.70 -3.06
C ASP A 172 10.26 2.15 -2.97
N HIS A 173 9.84 3.11 -3.80
CA HIS A 173 8.42 3.50 -3.88
C HIS A 173 7.59 2.39 -4.52
N ALA A 174 8.03 1.86 -5.67
CA ALA A 174 7.37 0.73 -6.31
C ALA A 174 7.31 -0.48 -5.38
N GLU A 175 8.42 -0.81 -4.74
CA GLU A 175 8.52 -1.90 -3.76
C GLU A 175 7.54 -1.73 -2.60
N PHE A 176 7.38 -0.51 -2.07
CA PHE A 176 6.39 -0.22 -1.04
C PHE A 176 4.97 -0.50 -1.53
N LEU A 177 4.58 0.02 -2.71
CA LEU A 177 3.23 -0.18 -3.25
C LEU A 177 2.93 -1.67 -3.48
N ILE A 178 3.89 -2.40 -4.05
CA ILE A 178 3.77 -3.83 -4.31
C ILE A 178 3.62 -4.62 -3.00
N ASN A 179 4.53 -4.44 -2.06
CA ASN A 179 4.53 -5.25 -0.84
C ASN A 179 3.40 -4.88 0.14
N TYR A 180 3.02 -3.61 0.20
CA TYR A 180 2.00 -3.16 1.14
C TYR A 180 0.57 -3.43 0.65
N TYR A 181 0.31 -3.25 -0.65
CA TYR A 181 -1.05 -3.28 -1.17
C TYR A 181 -1.40 -4.53 -1.95
N THR A 182 -0.43 -5.30 -2.43
CA THR A 182 -0.71 -6.42 -3.34
C THR A 182 -0.45 -7.77 -2.70
N PRO A 183 -1.27 -8.81 -2.97
CA PRO A 183 -1.07 -10.13 -2.42
C PRO A 183 0.18 -10.79 -2.99
N GLU A 184 0.89 -11.58 -2.17
CA GLU A 184 1.98 -12.43 -2.62
C GLU A 184 1.49 -13.45 -3.64
N GLY A 185 2.23 -13.68 -4.72
CA GLY A 185 1.83 -14.56 -5.82
C GLY A 185 0.74 -14.00 -6.74
N GLY A 186 0.20 -12.80 -6.40
CA GLY A 186 -0.88 -12.15 -7.16
C GLY A 186 -0.46 -11.67 -8.54
N THR A 187 -1.43 -11.51 -9.42
CA THR A 187 -1.25 -10.96 -10.77
C THR A 187 -1.45 -9.45 -10.76
N ILE A 188 -0.41 -8.71 -11.12
CA ILE A 188 -0.36 -7.24 -11.10
C ILE A 188 -0.29 -6.71 -12.52
N LEU A 189 -1.12 -5.72 -12.82
CA LEU A 189 -1.12 -5.01 -14.09
C LEU A 189 -0.53 -3.60 -13.91
N ASP A 190 0.31 -3.20 -14.85
CA ASP A 190 0.69 -1.81 -15.09
C ASP A 190 0.35 -1.39 -16.52
N CYS A 191 -0.64 -0.49 -16.67
CA CYS A 191 -1.13 -0.02 -17.96
C CYS A 191 -0.17 0.92 -18.69
N PHE A 192 0.75 1.54 -17.95
CA PHE A 192 1.68 2.56 -18.42
C PHE A 192 3.07 2.28 -17.85
N MET A 193 3.58 1.07 -18.15
CA MET A 193 4.74 0.55 -17.43
C MET A 193 6.02 1.37 -17.60
N GLY A 194 6.14 2.15 -18.68
CA GLY A 194 7.34 2.90 -18.98
C GLY A 194 8.58 2.01 -18.91
N ARG A 195 9.48 2.28 -17.97
CA ARG A 195 10.68 1.48 -17.69
C ARG A 195 10.42 0.31 -16.73
N ALA A 196 9.17 -0.03 -16.49
CA ALA A 196 8.69 -1.16 -15.71
C ALA A 196 9.21 -1.24 -14.27
N THR A 197 9.41 -0.13 -13.57
CA THR A 197 9.86 -0.14 -12.16
C THR A 197 8.90 -0.93 -11.27
N ASN A 198 7.57 -0.80 -11.47
CA ASN A 198 6.57 -1.63 -10.80
C ASN A 198 6.71 -3.11 -11.15
N GLY A 199 7.05 -3.42 -12.41
CA GLY A 199 7.23 -4.78 -12.89
C GLY A 199 8.43 -5.47 -12.24
N PHE A 200 9.58 -4.79 -12.20
CA PHE A 200 10.77 -5.32 -11.52
C PHE A 200 10.50 -5.54 -10.02
N ALA A 201 9.83 -4.59 -9.37
CA ALA A 201 9.44 -4.75 -7.96
C ALA A 201 8.46 -5.92 -7.78
N ALA A 202 7.50 -6.10 -8.69
CA ALA A 202 6.53 -7.18 -8.63
C ALA A 202 7.21 -8.56 -8.73
N ILE A 203 8.10 -8.75 -9.71
CA ILE A 203 8.81 -10.01 -9.91
C ILE A 203 9.80 -10.30 -8.77
N GLU A 204 10.58 -9.30 -8.33
CA GLU A 204 11.51 -9.46 -7.19
C GLU A 204 10.78 -9.96 -5.93
N HIS A 205 9.52 -9.57 -5.74
CA HIS A 205 8.70 -9.95 -4.60
C HIS A 205 7.68 -11.07 -4.90
N GLY A 206 7.93 -11.88 -5.92
CA GLY A 206 7.17 -13.11 -6.20
C GLY A 206 5.76 -12.90 -6.74
N ARG A 207 5.47 -11.75 -7.37
CA ARG A 207 4.20 -11.51 -8.07
C ARG A 207 4.33 -11.84 -9.56
N LYS A 208 3.19 -12.06 -10.21
CA LYS A 208 3.10 -12.13 -11.68
C LYS A 208 2.87 -10.71 -12.19
N PHE A 209 3.52 -10.36 -13.30
CA PHE A 209 3.45 -9.02 -13.84
C PHE A 209 2.91 -9.00 -15.27
N ILE A 210 1.99 -8.07 -15.53
CA ILE A 210 1.47 -7.75 -16.86
C ILE A 210 1.75 -6.28 -17.10
N GLY A 211 2.51 -5.95 -18.14
CA GLY A 211 2.90 -4.57 -18.45
C GLY A 211 2.52 -4.16 -19.86
N TYR A 212 2.01 -2.95 -19.99
CA TYR A 212 1.68 -2.31 -21.27
C TYR A 212 2.50 -1.03 -21.46
N ASP A 213 2.95 -0.82 -22.68
CA ASP A 213 3.52 0.46 -23.09
C ASP A 213 3.30 0.66 -24.61
N VAL A 214 2.96 1.88 -25.00
CA VAL A 214 2.83 2.25 -26.41
C VAL A 214 4.18 2.48 -27.08
N TYR A 215 5.25 2.63 -26.31
CA TYR A 215 6.59 2.82 -26.85
C TYR A 215 7.35 1.50 -26.92
N LYS A 216 7.47 0.98 -28.16
CA LYS A 216 8.07 -0.33 -28.42
C LYS A 216 9.44 -0.54 -27.76
N LYS A 217 10.28 0.49 -27.76
CA LYS A 217 11.64 0.39 -27.17
C LYS A 217 11.62 0.15 -25.67
N ASN A 218 10.66 0.76 -24.93
CA ASN A 218 10.48 0.44 -23.51
C ASN A 218 10.18 -1.04 -23.33
N VAL A 219 9.27 -1.58 -24.14
CA VAL A 219 8.87 -2.99 -24.06
C VAL A 219 10.02 -3.92 -24.38
N ASP A 220 10.71 -3.69 -25.50
CA ASP A 220 11.82 -4.54 -25.95
C ASP A 220 12.97 -4.52 -24.92
N ARG A 221 13.38 -3.34 -24.48
CA ARG A 221 14.46 -3.20 -23.50
C ARG A 221 14.10 -3.79 -22.13
N THR A 222 12.86 -3.64 -21.71
CA THR A 222 12.38 -4.27 -20.47
C THR A 222 12.41 -5.78 -20.59
N LYS A 223 12.00 -6.36 -21.74
CA LYS A 223 12.07 -7.80 -21.98
C LYS A 223 13.50 -8.33 -21.88
N GLU A 224 14.47 -7.64 -22.49
CA GLU A 224 15.88 -8.01 -22.42
C GLU A 224 16.38 -8.04 -20.98
N VAL A 225 16.16 -6.96 -20.22
CA VAL A 225 16.60 -6.86 -18.82
C VAL A 225 15.87 -7.88 -17.93
N MET A 226 14.57 -8.09 -18.12
CA MET A 226 13.84 -9.11 -17.35
C MET A 226 14.32 -10.52 -17.67
N ALA A 227 14.60 -10.84 -18.92
CA ALA A 227 15.14 -12.15 -19.31
C ALA A 227 16.53 -12.41 -18.71
N GLU A 228 17.35 -11.39 -18.58
CA GLU A 228 18.69 -11.48 -18.00
C GLU A 228 18.66 -11.64 -16.46
N TYR A 229 17.87 -10.85 -15.76
CA TYR A 229 17.91 -10.77 -14.30
C TYR A 229 16.83 -11.61 -13.60
N TYR A 230 15.74 -11.95 -14.31
CA TYR A 230 14.60 -12.72 -13.80
C TYR A 230 14.14 -13.78 -14.80
N PRO A 231 15.02 -14.71 -15.22
CA PRO A 231 14.71 -15.70 -16.25
C PRO A 231 13.52 -16.59 -15.88
N GLU A 232 13.32 -16.86 -14.58
CA GLU A 232 12.19 -17.63 -14.03
C GLU A 232 11.00 -16.72 -13.66
N GLY A 233 11.08 -15.43 -13.97
CA GLY A 233 10.02 -14.46 -13.64
C GLY A 233 8.76 -14.71 -14.45
N ASN A 234 7.61 -14.62 -13.79
CA ASN A 234 6.31 -14.74 -14.47
C ASN A 234 5.83 -13.36 -14.90
N TYR A 235 6.09 -13.00 -16.16
CA TYR A 235 5.69 -11.72 -16.71
C TYR A 235 5.22 -11.81 -18.17
N GLN A 236 4.32 -10.89 -18.53
CA GLN A 236 3.85 -10.67 -19.90
C GLN A 236 3.97 -9.16 -20.22
N LEU A 237 4.62 -8.82 -21.32
CA LEU A 237 4.83 -7.43 -21.72
C LEU A 237 4.27 -7.21 -23.12
N PHE A 238 3.40 -6.20 -23.26
CA PHE A 238 2.68 -5.89 -24.48
C PHE A 238 3.09 -4.51 -25.02
N HIS A 239 3.49 -4.47 -26.30
CA HIS A 239 3.58 -3.24 -27.07
C HIS A 239 2.17 -2.90 -27.60
N SER A 240 1.32 -2.37 -26.73
CA SER A 240 -0.11 -2.18 -27.01
C SER A 240 -0.67 -1.02 -26.16
N ASP A 241 -1.91 -0.62 -26.45
CA ASP A 241 -2.60 0.41 -25.68
C ASP A 241 -3.08 -0.13 -24.34
N GLY A 242 -2.47 0.33 -23.25
CA GLY A 242 -2.85 -0.03 -21.88
C GLY A 242 -4.18 0.56 -21.42
N ILE A 243 -4.84 1.38 -22.23
CA ILE A 243 -6.20 1.87 -21.96
C ILE A 243 -7.22 0.86 -22.43
N GLU A 244 -7.09 0.40 -23.67
CA GLU A 244 -8.07 -0.47 -24.32
C GLU A 244 -7.95 -1.92 -23.82
N LEU A 245 -6.75 -2.39 -23.45
CA LEU A 245 -6.47 -3.73 -22.91
C LEU A 245 -7.10 -4.84 -23.80
N GLU A 246 -6.92 -4.72 -25.13
CA GLU A 246 -7.58 -5.58 -26.13
C GLU A 246 -7.29 -7.09 -25.88
N GLU A 247 -6.09 -7.44 -25.39
CA GLU A 247 -5.70 -8.81 -25.09
C GLU A 247 -6.56 -9.44 -23.99
N PHE A 248 -7.22 -8.60 -23.14
CA PHE A 248 -8.09 -9.03 -22.05
C PHE A 248 -9.54 -8.57 -22.21
N LYS A 249 -9.96 -8.24 -23.43
CA LYS A 249 -11.30 -7.69 -23.72
C LYS A 249 -12.45 -8.56 -23.21
N ASN A 250 -12.30 -9.86 -23.29
CA ASN A 250 -13.31 -10.84 -22.89
C ASN A 250 -13.12 -11.36 -21.44
N GLU A 251 -12.04 -10.96 -20.77
CA GLU A 251 -11.72 -11.43 -19.43
C GLU A 251 -12.39 -10.57 -18.36
N LYS A 252 -12.63 -11.17 -17.20
CA LYS A 252 -13.15 -10.51 -16.00
C LYS A 252 -12.47 -11.05 -14.76
N GLU A 253 -12.26 -10.18 -13.79
CA GLU A 253 -11.78 -10.56 -12.44
C GLU A 253 -10.52 -11.45 -12.44
N ILE A 254 -9.59 -11.17 -13.34
CA ILE A 254 -8.32 -11.90 -13.47
C ILE A 254 -7.17 -11.26 -12.68
N LEU A 255 -7.30 -9.98 -12.31
CA LEU A 255 -6.25 -9.20 -11.67
C LEU A 255 -6.40 -9.18 -10.15
N ASP A 256 -5.29 -9.34 -9.45
CA ASP A 256 -5.22 -9.18 -8.00
C ASP A 256 -4.86 -7.75 -7.59
N ALA A 257 -4.18 -7.01 -8.45
CA ALA A 257 -3.93 -5.59 -8.26
C ALA A 257 -3.60 -4.89 -9.59
N VAL A 258 -3.77 -3.56 -9.59
CA VAL A 258 -3.24 -2.65 -10.60
C VAL A 258 -2.35 -1.64 -9.90
N VAL A 259 -1.13 -1.42 -10.39
CA VAL A 259 -0.21 -0.39 -9.90
C VAL A 259 0.35 0.33 -11.10
N THR A 260 -0.06 1.57 -11.33
CA THR A 260 0.21 2.26 -12.58
C THR A 260 0.44 3.76 -12.41
N ASP A 261 1.27 4.34 -13.28
CA ASP A 261 1.65 5.76 -13.29
C ASP A 261 1.35 6.33 -14.69
N PRO A 262 0.14 6.83 -14.95
CA PRO A 262 -0.22 7.33 -16.27
C PRO A 262 0.62 8.56 -16.64
N PRO A 263 0.96 8.75 -17.92
CA PRO A 263 1.72 9.89 -18.37
C PRO A 263 0.99 11.20 -18.04
N TYR A 264 1.77 12.16 -17.56
CA TYR A 264 1.20 13.48 -17.23
C TYR A 264 0.86 14.27 -18.49
N VAL A 265 -0.25 15.02 -18.44
CA VAL A 265 -0.60 15.98 -19.49
C VAL A 265 0.32 17.18 -19.42
N LEU A 266 1.47 17.07 -20.03
CA LEU A 266 2.44 18.15 -20.14
C LEU A 266 2.24 18.84 -21.49
N LYS A 267 1.89 20.11 -21.48
CA LYS A 267 1.53 20.90 -22.68
C LYS A 267 2.58 20.97 -23.79
N ALA A 268 3.80 20.56 -23.56
CA ALA A 268 4.93 20.83 -24.44
C ALA A 268 5.63 19.59 -24.99
N GLU A 269 5.45 18.42 -24.40
CA GLU A 269 6.32 17.29 -24.69
C GLU A 269 5.54 15.99 -24.84
N LYS A 270 5.68 15.37 -26.02
CA LYS A 270 5.28 14.00 -26.24
C LYS A 270 6.32 13.07 -25.65
N TYR A 271 5.90 12.08 -24.88
CA TYR A 271 6.79 11.03 -24.43
C TYR A 271 7.23 10.15 -25.62
N THR A 272 6.37 10.00 -26.61
CA THR A 272 6.67 9.23 -27.82
C THR A 272 6.10 9.90 -29.06
N THR A 273 6.41 9.34 -30.23
CA THR A 273 5.79 9.72 -31.51
C THR A 273 4.52 8.94 -31.81
N ASP A 274 4.14 8.02 -30.93
CA ASP A 274 2.94 7.20 -31.07
C ASP A 274 1.67 8.04 -30.85
N GLU A 275 0.68 7.87 -31.70
CA GLU A 275 -0.58 8.63 -31.60
C GLU A 275 -1.40 8.28 -30.35
N ARG A 276 -1.14 7.12 -29.74
CA ARG A 276 -1.76 6.65 -28.50
C ARG A 276 -1.15 7.28 -27.23
N ASP A 277 -0.09 8.08 -27.39
CA ASP A 277 0.54 8.78 -26.27
C ASP A 277 -0.40 9.81 -25.64
N LEU A 278 -0.81 9.55 -24.40
CA LEU A 278 -1.73 10.40 -23.65
C LEU A 278 -1.16 11.79 -23.34
N SER A 279 0.16 11.93 -23.25
CA SER A 279 0.81 13.18 -22.85
C SER A 279 0.54 14.32 -23.86
N SER A 280 0.20 13.98 -25.09
CA SER A 280 -0.10 14.93 -26.16
C SER A 280 -1.55 15.41 -26.19
N LEU A 281 -2.43 14.78 -25.43
CA LEU A 281 -3.86 15.07 -25.44
C LEU A 281 -4.18 16.39 -24.72
N ASN A 282 -5.27 17.02 -25.10
CA ASN A 282 -5.87 18.04 -24.25
C ASN A 282 -6.49 17.39 -23.00
N HIS A 283 -6.77 18.20 -21.98
CA HIS A 283 -7.24 17.71 -20.69
C HIS A 283 -8.54 16.89 -20.77
N GLU A 284 -9.50 17.32 -21.59
CA GLU A 284 -10.79 16.66 -21.75
C GLU A 284 -10.63 15.28 -22.38
N ASN A 285 -9.91 15.19 -23.49
CA ASN A 285 -9.63 13.93 -24.16
C ASN A 285 -8.80 12.98 -23.28
N TYR A 286 -7.84 13.53 -22.52
CA TYR A 286 -7.08 12.76 -21.55
C TYR A 286 -8.02 12.12 -20.49
N MET A 287 -8.89 12.92 -19.88
CA MET A 287 -9.82 12.41 -18.86
C MET A 287 -10.83 11.43 -19.43
N SER A 288 -11.26 11.60 -20.68
CA SER A 288 -12.08 10.61 -21.38
C SER A 288 -11.37 9.27 -21.55
N LYS A 289 -10.10 9.28 -21.95
CA LYS A 289 -9.28 8.06 -22.06
C LYS A 289 -9.04 7.41 -20.68
N ILE A 290 -8.75 8.20 -19.66
CA ILE A 290 -8.61 7.70 -18.28
C ILE A 290 -9.92 7.05 -17.81
N LYS A 291 -11.09 7.60 -18.15
CA LYS A 291 -12.38 6.99 -17.82
C LYS A 291 -12.55 5.63 -18.50
N THR A 292 -12.20 5.50 -19.78
CA THR A 292 -12.20 4.20 -20.48
C THR A 292 -11.26 3.20 -19.77
N ASN A 293 -10.06 3.64 -19.37
CA ASN A 293 -9.13 2.79 -18.63
C ASN A 293 -9.75 2.31 -17.30
N PHE A 294 -10.35 3.21 -16.50
CA PHE A 294 -11.02 2.84 -15.25
C PHE A 294 -12.15 1.81 -15.46
N GLN A 295 -12.94 1.94 -16.53
CA GLN A 295 -13.99 0.98 -16.88
C GLN A 295 -13.41 -0.41 -17.17
N ASN A 296 -12.34 -0.49 -17.96
CA ASN A 296 -11.66 -1.74 -18.26
C ASN A 296 -11.03 -2.35 -17.00
N LEU A 297 -10.37 -1.54 -16.17
CA LEU A 297 -9.79 -1.98 -14.92
C LEU A 297 -10.85 -2.46 -13.92
N SER A 298 -11.99 -1.76 -13.79
CA SER A 298 -13.10 -2.18 -12.94
C SER A 298 -13.68 -3.53 -13.36
N ARG A 299 -13.64 -3.88 -14.65
CA ARG A 299 -14.04 -5.19 -15.17
C ARG A 299 -13.01 -6.27 -14.84
N LEU A 300 -11.71 -5.95 -14.94
CA LEU A 300 -10.62 -6.92 -14.82
C LEU A 300 -10.18 -7.18 -13.37
N ILE A 301 -10.34 -6.19 -12.48
CA ILE A 301 -9.99 -6.36 -11.07
C ILE A 301 -10.98 -7.27 -10.35
N LYS A 302 -10.49 -8.14 -9.49
CA LYS A 302 -11.33 -8.97 -8.63
C LYS A 302 -12.15 -8.14 -7.66
N THR A 303 -13.32 -8.66 -7.30
CA THR A 303 -14.20 -8.01 -6.32
C THR A 303 -13.64 -8.20 -4.90
N SER A 304 -13.47 -7.10 -4.19
CA SER A 304 -13.01 -7.06 -2.80
C SER A 304 -14.14 -7.48 -1.84
N SER A 305 -13.78 -7.91 -0.63
CA SER A 305 -14.75 -8.22 0.42
C SER A 305 -14.29 -7.61 1.74
N PHE A 306 -15.06 -6.64 2.23
CA PHE A 306 -14.80 -6.03 3.52
C PHE A 306 -14.94 -7.03 4.68
N GLU A 307 -15.94 -7.90 4.61
CA GLU A 307 -16.20 -8.94 5.63
C GLU A 307 -15.05 -9.95 5.72
N LYS A 308 -14.54 -10.39 4.57
CA LYS A 308 -13.44 -11.34 4.48
C LYS A 308 -12.07 -10.70 4.64
N LYS A 309 -12.00 -9.36 4.73
CA LYS A 309 -10.75 -8.59 4.75
C LYS A 309 -9.85 -8.86 3.54
N ILE A 310 -10.47 -9.04 2.39
CA ILE A 310 -9.80 -9.27 1.11
C ILE A 310 -9.97 -8.02 0.25
N PHE A 311 -8.85 -7.44 -0.19
CA PHE A 311 -8.84 -6.21 -0.99
C PHE A 311 -7.98 -6.40 -2.23
N TYR A 312 -8.54 -6.01 -3.37
CA TYR A 312 -7.88 -6.03 -4.68
C TYR A 312 -7.79 -4.59 -5.19
N PRO A 313 -6.65 -3.93 -4.99
CA PRO A 313 -6.53 -2.50 -5.24
C PRO A 313 -6.25 -2.17 -6.71
N ILE A 314 -6.76 -1.02 -7.14
CA ILE A 314 -6.28 -0.29 -8.31
C ILE A 314 -5.57 0.95 -7.79
N ILE A 315 -4.28 1.07 -8.04
CA ILE A 315 -3.44 2.16 -7.57
C ILE A 315 -2.99 3.01 -8.74
N PHE A 316 -3.41 4.27 -8.74
CA PHE A 316 -2.91 5.28 -9.67
C PHE A 316 -1.96 6.23 -8.95
N LYS A 317 -0.76 6.37 -9.44
CA LYS A 317 0.12 7.45 -9.06
C LYS A 317 -0.22 8.67 -9.90
N VAL A 318 -0.61 9.75 -9.26
CA VAL A 318 -1.01 10.98 -9.94
C VAL A 318 -0.26 12.19 -9.41
N GLY A 319 0.19 13.01 -10.33
CA GLY A 319 0.76 14.31 -10.02
C GLY A 319 -0.30 15.41 -10.10
N THR A 320 -0.07 16.51 -9.43
CA THR A 320 -0.90 17.72 -9.56
C THR A 320 -0.26 18.72 -10.48
N GLY A 321 -1.02 19.18 -11.48
CA GLY A 321 -0.57 20.17 -12.45
C GLY A 321 -1.08 21.59 -12.18
N ARG A 322 -0.46 22.58 -12.83
CA ARG A 322 -0.97 23.95 -12.96
C ARG A 322 -1.14 24.30 -14.42
N LYS A 323 -2.22 24.98 -14.76
CA LYS A 323 -2.50 25.42 -16.10
C LYS A 323 -2.63 26.96 -16.16
N GLY A 324 -1.47 27.66 -16.17
CA GLY A 324 -1.43 29.10 -16.40
C GLY A 324 -2.48 29.88 -15.61
N LYS A 325 -3.24 30.74 -16.26
CA LYS A 325 -4.30 31.57 -15.64
C LYS A 325 -5.50 30.77 -15.10
N GLN A 326 -5.65 29.50 -15.44
CA GLN A 326 -6.77 28.66 -14.99
C GLN A 326 -6.52 28.03 -13.61
N GLY A 327 -5.37 28.29 -12.99
CA GLY A 327 -5.07 27.80 -11.65
C GLY A 327 -4.60 26.34 -11.61
N ILE A 328 -4.95 25.66 -10.52
CA ILE A 328 -4.55 24.26 -10.27
C ILE A 328 -5.51 23.33 -10.98
N ILE A 329 -4.97 22.34 -11.70
CA ILE A 329 -5.73 21.17 -12.12
C ILE A 329 -5.53 20.11 -11.03
N ASP A 330 -6.58 19.85 -10.28
CA ASP A 330 -6.55 18.86 -9.22
C ASP A 330 -6.82 17.47 -9.80
N MET A 331 -5.75 16.82 -10.29
CA MET A 331 -5.83 15.49 -10.89
C MET A 331 -6.29 14.43 -9.88
N ASP A 332 -5.89 14.57 -8.62
CA ASP A 332 -6.34 13.74 -7.51
C ASP A 332 -7.88 13.74 -7.42
N TYR A 333 -8.49 14.91 -7.38
CA TYR A 333 -9.95 15.04 -7.37
C TYR A 333 -10.60 14.45 -8.61
N LEU A 334 -10.06 14.75 -9.79
CA LEU A 334 -10.62 14.26 -11.06
C LEU A 334 -10.59 12.75 -11.18
N PHE A 335 -9.48 12.10 -10.79
CA PHE A 335 -9.37 10.64 -10.78
C PHE A 335 -10.36 10.02 -9.80
N GLN A 336 -10.60 10.61 -8.63
CA GLN A 336 -11.60 10.14 -7.69
C GLN A 336 -13.02 10.22 -8.25
N GLN A 337 -13.37 11.29 -8.98
CA GLN A 337 -14.67 11.41 -9.64
C GLN A 337 -14.85 10.31 -10.69
N VAL A 338 -13.84 10.10 -11.54
CA VAL A 338 -13.87 9.03 -12.56
C VAL A 338 -13.96 7.64 -11.89
N GLY A 339 -13.21 7.39 -10.85
CA GLY A 339 -13.29 6.12 -10.10
C GLY A 339 -14.70 5.87 -9.56
N LYS A 340 -15.33 6.89 -8.97
CA LYS A 340 -16.71 6.81 -8.49
C LYS A 340 -17.72 6.52 -9.62
N GLU A 341 -17.57 7.15 -10.77
CA GLU A 341 -18.41 6.89 -11.95
C GLU A 341 -18.24 5.45 -12.47
N CYS A 342 -17.11 4.83 -12.25
CA CYS A 342 -16.80 3.44 -12.61
C CYS A 342 -17.10 2.43 -11.47
N ALA A 343 -17.91 2.81 -10.48
CA ALA A 343 -18.28 2.00 -9.32
C ALA A 343 -17.09 1.56 -8.44
N LEU A 344 -16.03 2.36 -8.40
CA LEU A 344 -14.88 2.16 -7.52
C LEU A 344 -14.94 3.12 -6.33
N ILE A 345 -14.49 2.63 -5.18
CA ILE A 345 -14.40 3.42 -3.95
C ILE A 345 -12.96 3.85 -3.76
N THR A 346 -12.71 5.14 -3.54
CA THR A 346 -11.40 5.61 -3.07
C THR A 346 -11.19 5.07 -1.66
N TRP A 347 -10.27 4.11 -1.54
CA TRP A 347 -10.03 3.37 -0.30
C TRP A 347 -8.95 4.00 0.56
N ASP A 348 -7.90 4.50 -0.11
CA ASP A 348 -6.75 5.11 0.57
C ASP A 348 -6.09 6.18 -0.30
N LYS A 349 -5.32 7.06 0.34
CA LYS A 349 -4.48 8.07 -0.30
C LYS A 349 -3.13 8.13 0.39
N VAL A 350 -2.07 7.90 -0.37
CA VAL A 350 -0.70 8.00 0.14
C VAL A 350 0.04 9.09 -0.62
N TYR A 351 0.38 10.16 0.08
CA TYR A 351 1.16 11.26 -0.47
C TYR A 351 2.65 10.90 -0.42
N ASN A 352 3.29 10.87 -1.57
CA ASN A 352 4.72 10.73 -1.69
C ASN A 352 5.37 12.11 -1.70
N HIS A 353 6.15 12.41 -0.66
CA HIS A 353 6.91 13.64 -0.61
C HIS A 353 8.15 13.54 -1.50
N LEU A 354 8.16 14.29 -2.57
CA LEU A 354 9.28 14.33 -3.51
C LEU A 354 10.44 15.15 -2.93
N HIS A 355 11.61 14.53 -2.87
CA HIS A 355 12.88 15.23 -2.68
C HIS A 355 13.31 15.81 -4.01
N SER A 356 12.71 16.94 -4.37
CA SER A 356 13.10 17.59 -5.63
C SER A 356 14.10 18.74 -5.36
N PRO A 357 15.29 18.68 -5.93
CA PRO A 357 16.17 19.86 -6.01
C PRO A 357 15.53 21.00 -6.79
N TRP A 358 14.48 20.73 -7.56
CA TRP A 358 13.70 21.71 -8.32
C TRP A 358 13.04 22.78 -7.46
N GLY A 359 12.70 22.48 -6.21
CA GLY A 359 12.19 23.46 -5.26
C GLY A 359 13.16 24.61 -5.06
N ALA A 360 14.44 24.31 -4.98
CA ALA A 360 15.48 25.32 -4.82
C ALA A 360 15.74 26.12 -6.13
N VAL A 361 15.65 25.45 -7.28
CA VAL A 361 15.94 26.07 -8.58
C VAL A 361 14.79 26.94 -9.09
N ASN A 362 13.55 26.59 -8.77
CA ASN A 362 12.37 27.29 -9.27
C ASN A 362 11.69 28.20 -8.23
N TRP A 363 12.29 28.41 -7.05
CA TRP A 363 11.63 29.17 -5.99
C TRP A 363 11.35 30.63 -6.40
N GLU A 364 12.28 31.29 -7.07
CA GLU A 364 12.12 32.68 -7.56
C GLU A 364 10.98 32.78 -8.57
N ARG A 365 10.95 31.85 -9.55
CA ARG A 365 9.88 31.77 -10.54
C ARG A 365 8.53 31.52 -9.88
N ASN A 366 8.49 30.66 -8.89
CA ASN A 366 7.27 30.34 -8.16
C ASN A 366 6.80 31.54 -7.32
N TYR A 367 7.75 32.23 -6.68
CA TYR A 367 7.48 33.47 -5.92
C TYR A 367 6.90 34.59 -6.80
N ILE A 368 7.55 34.82 -7.96
CA ILE A 368 7.06 35.85 -8.93
C ILE A 368 5.66 35.49 -9.42
N ASN A 369 5.33 34.23 -9.59
CA ASN A 369 4.01 33.76 -10.02
C ASN A 369 2.99 33.62 -8.86
N GLY A 370 3.37 33.95 -7.63
CA GLY A 370 2.47 33.99 -6.47
C GLY A 370 2.01 32.60 -5.99
N TYR A 371 2.85 31.57 -6.08
CA TYR A 371 2.51 30.24 -5.56
C TYR A 371 3.71 29.50 -4.98
N VAL A 372 3.44 28.50 -4.14
CA VAL A 372 4.44 27.57 -3.64
C VAL A 372 4.54 26.34 -4.55
N GLN A 373 5.75 25.78 -4.66
CA GLN A 373 5.94 24.56 -5.41
C GLN A 373 5.26 23.38 -4.71
N LYS A 374 4.63 22.52 -5.49
CA LYS A 374 4.11 21.25 -5.01
C LYS A 374 5.24 20.22 -5.05
N ASN A 375 5.56 19.66 -3.89
CA ASN A 375 6.61 18.64 -3.72
C ASN A 375 6.03 17.30 -3.34
N TYR A 376 4.90 16.93 -3.94
CA TYR A 376 4.29 15.63 -3.68
C TYR A 376 3.58 15.08 -4.92
N GLU A 377 3.51 13.78 -4.96
CA GLU A 377 2.61 12.98 -5.79
C GLU A 377 1.65 12.26 -4.87
N VAL A 378 0.52 11.81 -5.38
CA VAL A 378 -0.43 11.02 -4.61
C VAL A 378 -0.65 9.66 -5.26
N ASN A 379 -0.60 8.62 -4.45
CA ASN A 379 -1.06 7.29 -4.84
C ASN A 379 -2.53 7.17 -4.39
N LEU A 380 -3.42 7.12 -5.36
CA LEU A 380 -4.84 6.92 -5.13
C LEU A 380 -5.13 5.44 -5.19
N VAL A 381 -5.64 4.88 -4.12
CA VAL A 381 -6.00 3.46 -4.02
C VAL A 381 -7.50 3.32 -4.13
N PHE A 382 -7.95 2.58 -5.12
CA PHE A 382 -9.36 2.27 -5.34
C PHE A 382 -9.61 0.79 -5.12
N VAL A 383 -10.83 0.46 -4.70
CA VAL A 383 -11.31 -0.92 -4.59
C VAL A 383 -12.73 -1.03 -5.16
N LYS A 384 -13.06 -2.24 -5.63
CA LYS A 384 -14.40 -2.65 -6.04
C LYS A 384 -14.96 -3.61 -4.99
N PHE A 385 -16.19 -3.36 -4.52
CA PHE A 385 -16.95 -4.26 -3.63
C PHE A 385 -18.15 -4.86 -4.35
#